data_20ca2652ac9adb3ee95793c96d3d2285
#
_entry.id   20ca2652ac9adb3ee95793c96d3d2285
#
_cell.length_a   1.000
_cell.length_b   1.000
_cell.length_c   1.000
_cell.angle_alpha   90.00
_cell.angle_beta   90.00
_cell.angle_gamma   90.00
#
_symmetry.space_group_name_H-M   'P 1'
#
loop_
_entity.id
_entity.type
_entity.pdbx_description
1 polymer ?
#
loop_
_entity_poly.entity_id
_entity_poly.type
_entity_poly.pdbx_seq_one_letter_code
_entity_poly.pdbx_strand_id
1 'polypeptide(L)'
;MKITNEEILIDGLDKIILRALMNDARKSINEIAKTAGISGAAVHQRLKKLEQAQLISGSQIILNPKVLGFKTMAFIGIYLDKAIRNTEAVKQLEKIPEVIECHYTTGNWSVLIKILCKDNEHLMGLLNHKIQYDNFIDINPYY
;
A
#
# COMPACT_ATOMS: atom_id res chain seq x y z
N MET A 1 13.80 12.36 17.11
CA MET A 1 13.02 11.31 17.79
C MET A 1 13.87 10.06 17.85
N LYS A 2 14.34 9.65 19.06
CA LYS A 2 15.16 8.44 19.20
C LYS A 2 14.24 7.23 19.06
N ILE A 3 14.37 6.49 17.97
CA ILE A 3 13.76 5.17 17.83
C ILE A 3 14.63 4.23 18.67
N THR A 4 14.19 3.91 19.87
CA THR A 4 14.75 2.80 20.65
C THR A 4 14.28 1.53 19.94
N ASN A 5 15.22 0.83 19.32
CA ASN A 5 15.01 -0.49 18.69
C ASN A 5 14.85 -1.55 19.81
N GLU A 6 13.79 -1.50 20.59
CA GLU A 6 13.34 -2.64 21.35
C GLU A 6 12.51 -3.52 20.42
N GLU A 7 13.09 -4.62 19.98
CA GLU A 7 12.36 -5.65 19.26
C GLU A 7 11.17 -6.09 20.11
N ILE A 8 9.96 -5.83 19.62
CA ILE A 8 8.76 -6.30 20.31
C ILE A 8 8.72 -7.82 20.28
N LEU A 9 8.72 -8.45 21.45
CA LEU A 9 8.53 -9.89 21.58
C LEU A 9 7.05 -10.22 21.33
N ILE A 10 6.79 -10.94 20.23
CA ILE A 10 5.48 -11.43 19.83
C ILE A 10 5.34 -12.89 20.21
N ASP A 11 4.36 -13.21 21.05
CA ASP A 11 4.06 -14.58 21.43
C ASP A 11 3.05 -15.28 20.50
N GLY A 12 2.71 -16.53 20.81
CA GLY A 12 1.78 -17.33 20.02
C GLY A 12 0.37 -16.74 19.97
N LEU A 13 -0.11 -16.13 21.05
CA LEU A 13 -1.42 -15.48 21.11
C LEU A 13 -1.44 -14.20 20.29
N ASP A 14 -0.40 -13.40 20.33
CA ASP A 14 -0.26 -12.20 19.51
C ASP A 14 -0.30 -12.56 18.01
N LYS A 15 0.34 -13.67 17.61
CA LYS A 15 0.30 -14.16 16.22
C LYS A 15 -1.11 -14.60 15.80
N ILE A 16 -1.88 -15.22 16.69
CA ILE A 16 -3.28 -15.59 16.41
C ILE A 16 -4.14 -14.35 16.22
N ILE A 17 -4.00 -13.35 17.10
CA ILE A 17 -4.72 -12.08 17.01
C ILE A 17 -4.39 -11.35 15.71
N LEU A 18 -3.10 -11.20 15.39
CA LEU A 18 -2.65 -10.54 14.17
C LEU A 18 -3.16 -11.23 12.92
N ARG A 19 -3.07 -12.56 12.82
CA ARG A 19 -3.60 -13.33 11.69
C ARG A 19 -5.11 -13.14 11.53
N ALA A 20 -5.87 -13.11 12.63
CA ALA A 20 -7.30 -12.88 12.58
C ALA A 20 -7.64 -11.51 11.98
N LEU A 21 -6.93 -10.45 12.40
CA LEU A 21 -7.13 -9.08 11.90
C LEU A 21 -6.58 -8.87 10.48
N MET A 22 -5.49 -9.53 10.12
CA MET A 22 -4.96 -9.50 8.74
C MET A 22 -5.93 -10.12 7.74
N ASN A 23 -6.68 -11.16 8.15
CA ASN A 23 -7.70 -11.78 7.31
C ASN A 23 -9.00 -10.96 7.26
N ASP A 24 -9.39 -10.36 8.39
CA ASP A 24 -10.58 -9.52 8.50
C ASP A 24 -10.37 -8.46 9.59
N ALA A 25 -10.05 -7.25 9.17
CA ALA A 25 -9.83 -6.12 10.07
C ALA A 25 -11.10 -5.69 10.84
N ARG A 26 -12.29 -6.21 10.46
CA ARG A 26 -13.57 -5.96 11.13
C ARG A 26 -13.96 -7.06 12.10
N LYS A 27 -13.15 -8.10 12.25
CA LYS A 27 -13.42 -9.21 13.14
C LYS A 27 -13.58 -8.72 14.58
N SER A 28 -14.64 -9.10 15.24
CA SER A 28 -14.93 -8.64 16.59
C SER A 28 -13.93 -9.21 17.61
N ILE A 29 -13.67 -8.44 18.67
CA ILE A 29 -12.80 -8.88 19.78
C ILE A 29 -13.30 -10.21 20.38
N ASN A 30 -14.62 -10.39 20.47
CA ASN A 30 -15.19 -11.62 21.02
C ASN A 30 -14.91 -12.84 20.13
N GLU A 31 -14.94 -12.71 18.82
CA GLU A 31 -14.59 -13.79 17.89
C GLU A 31 -13.10 -14.12 17.95
N ILE A 32 -12.25 -13.10 18.07
CA ILE A 32 -10.80 -13.28 18.24
C ILE A 32 -10.51 -13.98 19.56
N ALA A 33 -11.15 -13.55 20.65
CA ALA A 33 -11.02 -14.13 21.98
C ALA A 33 -11.39 -15.61 21.98
N LYS A 34 -12.51 -15.96 21.35
CA LYS A 34 -12.96 -17.36 21.18
C LYS A 34 -11.93 -18.19 20.41
N THR A 35 -11.37 -17.64 19.32
CA THR A 35 -10.36 -18.34 18.51
C THR A 35 -9.04 -18.52 19.26
N ALA A 36 -8.65 -17.53 20.06
CA ALA A 36 -7.39 -17.52 20.81
C ALA A 36 -7.49 -18.25 22.17
N GLY A 37 -8.71 -18.62 22.61
CA GLY A 37 -8.94 -19.26 23.90
C GLY A 37 -8.65 -18.36 25.10
N ILE A 38 -8.85 -17.04 24.96
CA ILE A 38 -8.63 -16.04 26.02
C ILE A 38 -9.83 -15.10 26.16
N SER A 39 -9.83 -14.26 27.20
CA SER A 39 -10.90 -13.27 27.40
C SER A 39 -10.79 -12.11 26.40
N GLY A 40 -11.93 -11.46 26.08
CA GLY A 40 -11.96 -10.25 25.26
C GLY A 40 -11.12 -9.11 25.84
N ALA A 41 -11.08 -8.98 27.18
CA ALA A 41 -10.22 -8.01 27.85
C ALA A 41 -8.72 -8.28 27.59
N ALA A 42 -8.32 -9.56 27.59
CA ALA A 42 -6.94 -9.94 27.28
C ALA A 42 -6.58 -9.65 25.81
N VAL A 43 -7.51 -9.89 24.88
CA VAL A 43 -7.31 -9.51 23.46
C VAL A 43 -7.12 -8.00 23.33
N HIS A 44 -8.01 -7.22 23.97
CA HIS A 44 -7.93 -5.76 23.91
C HIS A 44 -6.59 -5.22 24.46
N GLN A 45 -6.13 -5.77 25.59
CA GLN A 45 -4.86 -5.38 26.19
C GLN A 45 -3.67 -5.68 25.28
N ARG A 46 -3.69 -6.85 24.60
CA ARG A 46 -2.66 -7.24 23.63
C ARG A 46 -2.68 -6.35 22.40
N LEU A 47 -3.84 -6.05 21.84
CA LEU A 47 -3.99 -5.13 20.72
C LEU A 47 -3.40 -3.76 21.05
N LYS A 48 -3.77 -3.20 22.21
CA LYS A 48 -3.22 -1.92 22.67
C LYS A 48 -1.68 -1.93 22.75
N LYS A 49 -1.08 -3.04 23.24
CA LYS A 49 0.38 -3.20 23.26
C LYS A 49 0.97 -3.20 21.84
N LEU A 50 0.36 -3.93 20.90
CA LEU A 50 0.82 -4.04 19.52
C LEU A 50 0.69 -2.72 18.76
N GLU A 51 -0.36 -1.94 19.02
CA GLU A 51 -0.57 -0.59 18.48
C GLU A 51 0.44 0.41 19.07
N GLN A 52 0.64 0.40 20.38
CA GLN A 52 1.63 1.27 21.05
C GLN A 52 3.05 1.01 20.57
N ALA A 53 3.38 -0.24 20.29
CA ALA A 53 4.66 -0.64 19.68
C ALA A 53 4.74 -0.35 18.18
N GLN A 54 3.72 0.26 17.59
CA GLN A 54 3.63 0.57 16.16
C GLN A 54 3.74 -0.65 15.23
N LEU A 55 3.54 -1.86 15.75
CA LEU A 55 3.45 -3.07 14.93
C LEU A 55 2.18 -3.08 14.08
N ILE A 56 1.07 -2.60 14.65
CA ILE A 56 -0.16 -2.29 13.93
C ILE A 56 -0.13 -0.79 13.63
N SER A 57 0.13 -0.43 12.39
CA SER A 57 0.17 0.97 11.93
C SER A 57 -1.20 1.50 11.51
N GLY A 58 -2.18 0.63 11.28
CA GLY A 58 -3.53 1.00 10.90
C GLY A 58 -4.30 -0.12 10.23
N SER A 59 -5.51 0.19 9.78
CA SER A 59 -6.35 -0.67 8.97
C SER A 59 -6.94 0.13 7.81
N GLN A 60 -7.19 -0.54 6.68
CA GLN A 60 -7.78 0.09 5.51
C GLN A 60 -8.92 -0.73 4.94
N ILE A 61 -9.85 -0.05 4.28
CA ILE A 61 -10.93 -0.69 3.54
C ILE A 61 -10.48 -0.90 2.10
N ILE A 62 -10.64 -2.11 1.59
CA ILE A 62 -10.42 -2.45 0.19
C ILE A 62 -11.73 -2.25 -0.55
N LEU A 63 -11.74 -1.30 -1.50
CA LEU A 63 -12.89 -1.03 -2.34
C LEU A 63 -12.82 -1.83 -3.64
N ASN A 64 -13.99 -2.16 -4.20
CA ASN A 64 -14.05 -2.74 -5.55
C ASN A 64 -14.07 -1.59 -6.58
N PRO A 65 -12.98 -1.34 -7.30
CA PRO A 65 -12.87 -0.20 -8.21
C PRO A 65 -13.85 -0.32 -9.40
N LYS A 66 -14.20 -1.53 -9.81
CA LYS A 66 -15.15 -1.75 -10.92
C LYS A 66 -16.54 -1.19 -10.61
N VAL A 67 -16.99 -1.31 -9.36
CA VAL A 67 -18.28 -0.76 -8.89
C VAL A 67 -18.26 0.77 -8.93
N LEU A 68 -17.08 1.37 -8.75
CA LEU A 68 -16.87 2.82 -8.82
C LEU A 68 -16.66 3.32 -10.26
N GLY A 69 -16.77 2.43 -11.26
CA GLY A 69 -16.63 2.80 -12.67
C GLY A 69 -15.21 2.76 -13.23
N PHE A 70 -14.22 2.32 -12.42
CA PHE A 70 -12.84 2.13 -12.86
C PHE A 70 -12.66 0.70 -13.40
N LYS A 71 -12.45 0.58 -14.70
CA LYS A 71 -12.41 -0.71 -15.40
C LYS A 71 -11.00 -1.17 -15.75
N THR A 72 -10.04 -0.22 -15.81
CA THR A 72 -8.66 -0.49 -16.20
C THR A 72 -7.72 -0.20 -15.05
N MET A 73 -6.96 -1.21 -14.63
CA MET A 73 -5.85 -1.09 -13.68
C MET A 73 -4.57 -1.50 -14.41
N ALA A 74 -3.53 -0.68 -14.29
CA ALA A 74 -2.25 -0.97 -14.91
C ALA A 74 -1.10 -0.72 -13.93
N PHE A 75 -0.02 -1.49 -14.11
CA PHE A 75 1.27 -1.22 -13.51
C PHE A 75 2.19 -0.64 -14.57
N ILE A 76 2.85 0.48 -14.26
CA ILE A 76 3.73 1.18 -15.18
C ILE A 76 5.09 1.33 -14.54
N GLY A 77 6.11 0.77 -15.19
CA GLY A 77 7.50 0.96 -14.83
C GLY A 77 8.03 2.26 -15.44
N ILE A 78 8.64 3.09 -14.61
CA ILE A 78 9.20 4.38 -14.99
C ILE A 78 10.72 4.30 -14.84
N TYR A 79 11.44 4.59 -15.91
CA TYR A 79 12.88 4.74 -15.89
C TYR A 79 13.23 6.22 -15.70
N LEU A 80 14.08 6.54 -14.74
CA LEU A 80 14.56 7.90 -14.48
C LEU A 80 16.06 7.96 -14.77
N ASP A 81 16.44 8.84 -15.66
CA ASP A 81 17.83 8.96 -16.15
C ASP A 81 18.83 9.38 -15.05
N LYS A 82 18.36 9.98 -13.96
CA LYS A 82 19.23 10.41 -12.83
C LYS A 82 18.59 10.09 -11.48
N ALA A 83 19.30 9.32 -10.66
CA ALA A 83 18.88 8.95 -9.29
C ALA A 83 18.51 10.14 -8.39
N ILE A 84 19.11 11.31 -8.61
CA ILE A 84 18.85 12.55 -7.85
C ILE A 84 17.42 13.08 -8.07
N ARG A 85 16.77 12.72 -9.17
CA ARG A 85 15.40 13.15 -9.50
C ARG A 85 14.29 12.21 -8.96
N ASN A 86 14.66 11.08 -8.38
CA ASN A 86 13.68 10.07 -7.96
C ASN A 86 12.65 10.63 -6.96
N THR A 87 13.10 11.40 -5.97
CA THR A 87 12.20 11.97 -4.94
C THR A 87 11.23 13.00 -5.51
N GLU A 88 11.72 13.85 -6.44
CA GLU A 88 10.88 14.87 -7.07
C GLU A 88 9.88 14.23 -8.04
N ALA A 89 10.30 13.24 -8.83
CA ALA A 89 9.46 12.48 -9.73
C ALA A 89 8.31 11.78 -8.98
N VAL A 90 8.62 11.11 -7.87
CA VAL A 90 7.60 10.44 -7.03
C VAL A 90 6.59 11.46 -6.51
N LYS A 91 7.02 12.61 -6.00
CA LYS A 91 6.12 13.68 -5.54
C LYS A 91 5.21 14.22 -6.65
N GLN A 92 5.67 14.26 -7.89
CA GLN A 92 4.85 14.66 -9.04
C GLN A 92 3.85 13.56 -9.41
N LEU A 93 4.29 12.30 -9.44
CA LEU A 93 3.44 11.15 -9.71
C LEU A 93 2.32 11.01 -8.67
N GLU A 94 2.62 11.23 -7.39
CA GLU A 94 1.65 11.18 -6.30
C GLU A 94 0.56 12.27 -6.38
N LYS A 95 0.80 13.34 -7.14
CA LYS A 95 -0.22 14.38 -7.39
C LYS A 95 -1.22 13.99 -8.47
N ILE A 96 -0.95 12.93 -9.23
CA ILE A 96 -1.86 12.43 -10.28
C ILE A 96 -2.95 11.60 -9.61
N PRO A 97 -4.22 11.99 -9.67
CA PRO A 97 -5.30 11.29 -8.95
C PRO A 97 -5.47 9.82 -9.33
N GLU A 98 -5.09 9.47 -10.56
CA GLU A 98 -5.17 8.12 -11.09
C GLU A 98 -4.06 7.20 -10.52
N VAL A 99 -2.98 7.77 -9.98
CA VAL A 99 -1.89 7.01 -9.33
C VAL A 99 -2.32 6.65 -7.91
N ILE A 100 -2.51 5.36 -7.65
CA ILE A 100 -2.97 4.84 -6.35
C ILE A 100 -1.86 4.22 -5.52
N GLU A 101 -0.75 3.84 -6.14
CA GLU A 101 0.46 3.35 -5.47
C GLU A 101 1.70 3.81 -6.24
N CYS A 102 2.78 4.11 -5.51
CA CYS A 102 4.06 4.50 -6.07
C CYS A 102 5.19 3.85 -5.26
N HIS A 103 6.02 3.04 -5.91
CA HIS A 103 7.05 2.24 -5.27
C HIS A 103 8.41 2.46 -5.93
N TYR A 104 9.45 2.69 -5.13
CA TYR A 104 10.82 2.56 -5.62
C TYR A 104 11.14 1.09 -5.88
N THR A 105 11.82 0.82 -6.99
CA THR A 105 12.20 -0.54 -7.34
C THR A 105 13.70 -0.68 -7.58
N THR A 106 14.18 -1.91 -7.46
CA THR A 106 15.54 -2.29 -7.86
C THR A 106 15.45 -3.07 -9.17
N GLY A 107 16.24 -2.68 -10.16
CA GLY A 107 16.23 -3.35 -11.47
C GLY A 107 16.08 -2.37 -12.63
N ASN A 108 15.34 -2.76 -13.66
CA ASN A 108 15.20 -1.97 -14.89
C ASN A 108 14.39 -0.68 -14.74
N TRP A 109 13.53 -0.60 -13.73
CA TRP A 109 12.69 0.56 -13.46
C TRP A 109 13.19 1.28 -12.22
N SER A 110 13.15 2.60 -12.20
CA SER A 110 13.43 3.39 -11.00
C SER A 110 12.23 3.46 -10.07
N VAL A 111 11.04 3.52 -10.67
CA VAL A 111 9.76 3.65 -9.97
C VAL A 111 8.73 2.76 -10.66
N LEU A 112 7.93 2.05 -9.88
CA LEU A 112 6.75 1.33 -10.33
C LEU A 112 5.53 2.02 -9.76
N ILE A 113 4.61 2.42 -10.63
CA ILE A 113 3.32 2.98 -10.23
C ILE A 113 2.18 2.04 -10.56
N LYS A 114 1.16 2.07 -9.72
CA LYS A 114 -0.13 1.43 -10.00
C LYS A 114 -1.15 2.51 -10.24
N ILE A 115 -1.83 2.42 -11.36
CA ILE A 115 -2.82 3.41 -11.78
C ILE A 115 -4.18 2.76 -11.98
N LEU A 116 -5.22 3.57 -11.78
CA LEU A 116 -6.60 3.16 -11.90
C LEU A 116 -7.33 4.14 -12.82
N CYS A 117 -7.80 3.64 -13.96
CA CYS A 117 -8.46 4.43 -15.01
C CYS A 117 -9.88 3.94 -15.28
N LYS A 118 -10.73 4.81 -15.80
CA LYS A 118 -12.11 4.44 -16.19
C LYS A 118 -12.12 3.37 -17.27
N ASP A 119 -11.25 3.53 -18.26
CA ASP A 119 -11.09 2.64 -19.42
C ASP A 119 -9.69 2.76 -20.02
N ASN A 120 -9.45 2.07 -21.13
CA ASN A 120 -8.16 2.09 -21.81
C ASN A 120 -7.89 3.43 -22.53
N GLU A 121 -8.91 4.13 -22.99
CA GLU A 121 -8.75 5.45 -23.61
C GLU A 121 -8.26 6.47 -22.58
N HIS A 122 -8.85 6.46 -21.38
CA HIS A 122 -8.38 7.27 -20.26
C HIS A 122 -6.92 6.93 -19.88
N LEU A 123 -6.56 5.63 -19.87
CA LEU A 123 -5.18 5.19 -19.63
C LEU A 123 -4.22 5.77 -20.66
N MET A 124 -4.54 5.65 -21.95
CA MET A 124 -3.68 6.17 -23.04
C MET A 124 -3.56 7.70 -22.98
N GLY A 125 -4.66 8.40 -22.69
CA GLY A 125 -4.64 9.85 -22.46
C GLY A 125 -3.74 10.26 -21.30
N LEU A 126 -3.80 9.53 -20.17
CA LEU A 126 -2.96 9.76 -19.01
C LEU A 126 -1.47 9.58 -19.34
N LEU A 127 -1.13 8.49 -20.03
CA LEU A 127 0.24 8.20 -20.45
C LEU A 127 0.78 9.30 -21.38
N ASN A 128 0.04 9.66 -22.39
CA ASN A 128 0.49 10.62 -23.40
C ASN A 128 0.57 12.06 -22.90
N HIS A 129 -0.32 12.48 -21.99
CA HIS A 129 -0.43 13.88 -21.62
C HIS A 129 0.09 14.23 -20.24
N LYS A 130 0.04 13.30 -19.27
CA LYS A 130 0.49 13.58 -17.91
C LYS A 130 1.83 12.94 -17.57
N ILE A 131 2.06 11.74 -18.08
CA ILE A 131 3.24 10.97 -17.69
C ILE A 131 4.41 11.17 -18.66
N GLN A 132 4.19 11.30 -19.97
CA GLN A 132 5.24 11.56 -20.96
C GLN A 132 5.69 13.04 -21.03
N TYR A 133 4.77 14.00 -20.80
CA TYR A 133 5.07 15.42 -20.99
C TYR A 133 5.97 16.04 -19.92
N ASP A 134 6.04 15.46 -18.74
CA ASP A 134 6.85 16.02 -17.64
C ASP A 134 8.34 15.62 -17.67
N ASN A 135 8.89 15.25 -18.84
CA ASN A 135 10.29 14.87 -19.03
C ASN A 135 10.80 13.72 -18.14
N PHE A 136 9.92 12.84 -17.69
CA PHE A 136 10.27 11.78 -16.76
C PHE A 136 10.54 10.42 -17.40
N ILE A 137 10.25 10.22 -18.73
CA ILE A 137 10.03 8.85 -19.16
C ILE A 137 10.54 8.51 -20.55
N ASP A 138 11.43 7.52 -20.60
CA ASP A 138 11.40 6.50 -21.65
C ASP A 138 10.43 5.40 -21.21
N ILE A 139 9.20 5.44 -21.71
CA ILE A 139 8.26 4.33 -21.54
C ILE A 139 8.64 3.27 -22.56
N ASN A 140 9.14 2.14 -22.08
CA ASN A 140 9.22 0.95 -22.91
C ASN A 140 7.87 0.19 -22.81
N PRO A 141 7.02 0.18 -23.88
CA PRO A 141 5.69 -0.42 -23.84
C PRO A 141 5.70 -1.95 -23.98
N TYR A 142 6.86 -2.59 -23.90
CA TYR A 142 6.99 -4.03 -24.09
C TYR A 142 7.17 -4.73 -22.73
N TYR A 143 6.05 -5.04 -22.08
CA TYR A 143 5.78 -6.30 -21.38
C TYR A 143 4.28 -6.41 -21.11
#